data_2e7314c14abd5132a87a5b3f8da11448
#
_entry.id   2e7314c14abd5132a87a5b3f8da11448
#
_cell.length_a   1.000
_cell.length_b   1.000
_cell.length_c   1.000
_cell.angle_alpha   90.00
_cell.angle_beta   90.00
_cell.angle_gamma   90.00
#
_symmetry.space_group_name_H-M   'P 1'
#
loop_
_entity.id
_entity.type
_entity.pdbx_description
1 polymer ?
#
loop_
_entity_poly.entity_id
_entity_poly.type
_entity_poly.pdbx_seq_one_letter_code
_entity_poly.pdbx_strand_id
1 'polypeptide(L)'
;MPPSRSAPKLDPREEHFYIPGPRDGLSLFLRRLPTQTPQAPHRRVILYVHGATFPSAVSIAHRFGVRSWRDALCEAGFDVWGFDLYGFGFSDRYPEMDEEPDRHPPLCLAEDAAEQLYAVVKFILAHQDVETLSVISHSWGSMPVGRFAGAHPALLNRWVLFGPIAKRRPRRYEAPPALPAWRLVSIEDQLLRFIEDVPEHEPPVLSQAEFAVWAEAYLDSDPESRTRNPASVKTPLGPYSEIIKAWHGVLPYDPAAVRCPVAFIRGEWDGLIPDEDARWLFEAFSRSPSKRDIKISRGTHLMHLETMRPALWHESISFLLGDDIAGIPNP
;
A
#
# COMPACT_ATOMS: atom_id res chain seq x y z
N MET A 1 19.26 -15.82 -19.46
CA MET A 1 18.64 -15.71 -18.12
C MET A 1 18.98 -14.35 -17.58
N PRO A 2 18.02 -13.50 -17.22
CA PRO A 2 18.33 -12.28 -16.50
C PRO A 2 19.04 -12.67 -15.19
N PRO A 3 19.97 -11.84 -14.67
CA PRO A 3 20.63 -12.11 -13.40
C PRO A 3 19.58 -12.32 -12.32
N SER A 4 19.75 -13.38 -11.50
CA SER A 4 18.83 -13.67 -10.40
C SER A 4 18.82 -12.47 -9.46
N ARG A 5 17.76 -11.65 -9.53
CA ARG A 5 17.52 -10.56 -8.58
C ARG A 5 17.16 -11.20 -7.24
N SER A 6 18.17 -11.47 -6.40
CA SER A 6 17.88 -11.89 -5.03
C SER A 6 17.60 -10.64 -4.19
N ALA A 7 16.34 -10.45 -3.82
CA ALA A 7 15.97 -9.40 -2.87
C ALA A 7 16.72 -9.63 -1.53
N PRO A 8 17.24 -8.58 -0.89
CA PRO A 8 17.83 -8.72 0.44
C PRO A 8 16.76 -9.07 1.46
N LYS A 9 17.06 -10.01 2.35
CA LYS A 9 16.20 -10.29 3.50
C LYS A 9 16.35 -9.20 4.54
N LEU A 10 15.23 -8.60 4.93
CA LEU A 10 15.17 -7.57 5.98
C LEU A 10 15.06 -8.18 7.39
N ASP A 11 14.80 -9.49 7.46
CA ASP A 11 14.77 -10.29 8.68
C ASP A 11 15.27 -11.70 8.34
N PRO A 12 16.06 -12.38 9.21
CA PRO A 12 16.52 -13.75 8.96
C PRO A 12 15.39 -14.77 8.73
N ARG A 13 14.21 -14.52 9.31
CA ARG A 13 13.02 -15.38 9.18
C ARG A 13 12.24 -15.11 7.89
N GLU A 14 12.56 -14.03 7.17
CA GLU A 14 11.81 -13.63 5.97
C GLU A 14 11.93 -14.66 4.87
N GLU A 15 10.80 -15.01 4.30
CA GLU A 15 10.67 -15.89 3.14
C GLU A 15 10.37 -15.06 1.89
N HIS A 16 10.97 -15.41 0.76
CA HIS A 16 10.77 -14.73 -0.52
C HIS A 16 10.19 -15.70 -1.55
N PHE A 17 9.27 -15.19 -2.35
CA PHE A 17 8.63 -15.92 -3.43
C PHE A 17 8.61 -15.09 -4.70
N TYR A 18 8.83 -15.73 -5.83
CA TYR A 18 8.59 -15.20 -7.16
C TYR A 18 7.51 -16.07 -7.81
N ILE A 19 6.38 -15.46 -8.13
CA ILE A 19 5.25 -16.16 -8.73
C ILE A 19 4.97 -15.61 -10.12
N PRO A 20 4.49 -16.43 -11.07
CA PRO A 20 3.96 -15.90 -12.31
C PRO A 20 2.82 -14.92 -12.04
N GLY A 21 2.86 -13.76 -12.69
CA GLY A 21 1.76 -12.82 -12.62
C GLY A 21 0.83 -12.92 -13.84
N PRO A 22 -0.19 -12.06 -13.93
CA PRO A 22 -1.18 -12.12 -15.01
C PRO A 22 -0.62 -11.76 -16.39
N ARG A 23 0.49 -11.05 -16.45
CA ARG A 23 1.17 -10.71 -17.71
C ARG A 23 2.23 -11.75 -18.03
N ASP A 24 2.12 -12.36 -19.19
CA ASP A 24 3.03 -13.42 -19.64
C ASP A 24 4.50 -12.99 -19.57
N GLY A 25 5.32 -13.88 -19.00
CA GLY A 25 6.76 -13.66 -18.86
C GLY A 25 7.17 -12.76 -17.70
N LEU A 26 6.23 -12.15 -16.96
CA LEU A 26 6.53 -11.32 -15.82
C LEU A 26 6.18 -12.03 -14.50
N SER A 27 7.06 -11.86 -13.52
CA SER A 27 6.93 -12.42 -12.17
C SER A 27 6.68 -11.33 -11.14
N LEU A 28 5.86 -11.66 -10.14
CA LEU A 28 5.62 -10.84 -8.96
C LEU A 28 6.50 -11.32 -7.80
N PHE A 29 7.10 -10.39 -7.10
CA PHE A 29 7.88 -10.64 -5.88
C PHE A 29 7.01 -10.49 -4.64
N LEU A 30 7.07 -11.50 -3.75
CA LEU A 30 6.41 -11.51 -2.47
C LEU A 30 7.44 -11.73 -1.36
N ARG A 31 7.23 -11.06 -0.22
CA ARG A 31 7.93 -11.30 1.03
C ARG A 31 6.96 -11.70 2.12
N ARG A 32 7.32 -12.68 2.93
CA ARG A 32 6.55 -13.14 4.09
C ARG A 32 7.39 -13.06 5.35
N LEU A 33 6.81 -12.56 6.43
CA LEU A 33 7.35 -12.74 7.77
C LEU A 33 6.37 -13.60 8.57
N PRO A 34 6.72 -14.89 8.85
CA PRO A 34 5.85 -15.78 9.59
C PRO A 34 5.74 -15.35 11.06
N THR A 35 4.54 -15.47 11.62
CA THR A 35 4.35 -15.26 13.06
C THR A 35 5.13 -16.26 13.89
N GLN A 36 5.59 -15.84 15.08
CA GLN A 36 6.22 -16.72 16.08
C GLN A 36 5.26 -17.11 17.20
N THR A 37 4.07 -16.52 17.23
CA THR A 37 3.09 -16.81 18.26
C THR A 37 2.48 -18.20 18.02
N PRO A 38 2.49 -19.11 19.01
CA PRO A 38 1.80 -20.38 18.91
C PRO A 38 0.32 -20.16 18.60
N GLN A 39 -0.20 -20.88 17.68
CA GLN A 39 -1.40 -20.64 16.91
C GLN A 39 -2.64 -20.32 17.75
N ALA A 40 -3.28 -19.18 17.43
CA ALA A 40 -4.73 -19.10 17.49
C ALA A 40 -5.35 -20.26 16.65
N PRO A 41 -6.54 -20.76 16.99
CA PRO A 41 -7.17 -21.90 16.30
C PRO A 41 -7.32 -21.72 14.79
N HIS A 42 -7.14 -20.50 14.28
CA HIS A 42 -7.13 -20.16 12.86
C HIS A 42 -5.94 -19.25 12.54
N ARG A 43 -5.21 -19.59 11.47
CA ARG A 43 -4.12 -18.75 10.95
C ARG A 43 -4.69 -17.39 10.52
N ARG A 44 -4.09 -16.32 11.07
CA ARG A 44 -4.45 -14.94 10.69
C ARG A 44 -3.44 -14.43 9.67
N VAL A 45 -3.87 -14.30 8.44
CA VAL A 45 -3.01 -13.86 7.33
C VAL A 45 -3.34 -12.42 6.96
N ILE A 46 -2.30 -11.60 6.81
CA ILE A 46 -2.40 -10.21 6.33
C ILE A 46 -1.57 -10.06 5.07
N LEU A 47 -2.16 -9.40 4.07
CA LEU A 47 -1.46 -8.92 2.89
C LEU A 47 -1.41 -7.39 2.90
N TYR A 48 -0.22 -6.84 2.77
CA TYR A 48 0.00 -5.42 2.56
C TYR A 48 0.09 -5.08 1.07
N VAL A 49 -0.69 -4.09 0.65
CA VAL A 49 -0.70 -3.54 -0.72
C VAL A 49 -0.20 -2.10 -0.68
N HIS A 50 0.93 -1.86 -1.31
CA HIS A 50 1.61 -0.57 -1.27
C HIS A 50 0.91 0.52 -2.09
N GLY A 51 1.27 1.78 -1.84
CA GLY A 51 0.80 2.95 -2.58
C GLY A 51 1.56 3.21 -3.87
N ALA A 52 1.50 4.46 -4.34
CA ALA A 52 1.99 4.86 -5.66
C ALA A 52 3.52 4.85 -5.84
N THR A 53 4.32 4.82 -4.76
CA THR A 53 5.78 5.05 -4.87
C THR A 53 6.66 4.15 -4.00
N PHE A 54 6.13 3.55 -2.93
CA PHE A 54 6.93 2.82 -1.95
C PHE A 54 6.61 1.33 -1.97
N PRO A 55 7.46 0.47 -2.55
CA PRO A 55 7.28 -0.97 -2.48
C PRO A 55 7.36 -1.50 -1.04
N SER A 56 7.02 -2.77 -0.85
CA SER A 56 6.87 -3.41 0.46
C SER A 56 8.09 -3.26 1.39
N ALA A 57 9.30 -3.26 0.82
CA ALA A 57 10.55 -3.16 1.59
C ALA A 57 10.70 -1.84 2.33
N VAL A 58 10.30 -0.73 1.71
CA VAL A 58 10.49 0.64 2.22
C VAL A 58 9.21 1.24 2.79
N SER A 59 8.19 0.42 2.99
CA SER A 59 6.92 0.76 3.63
C SER A 59 6.68 -0.15 4.84
N ILE A 60 5.80 -1.16 4.76
CA ILE A 60 5.43 -2.00 5.90
C ILE A 60 6.61 -2.74 6.54
N ALA A 61 7.63 -3.11 5.75
CA ALA A 61 8.78 -3.89 6.21
C ALA A 61 9.97 -3.03 6.66
N HIS A 62 9.95 -1.70 6.41
CA HIS A 62 11.03 -0.82 6.81
C HIS A 62 11.13 -0.71 8.33
N ARG A 63 12.34 -0.89 8.87
CA ARG A 63 12.63 -0.77 10.30
C ARG A 63 13.29 0.55 10.63
N PHE A 64 12.66 1.30 11.55
CA PHE A 64 13.34 2.36 12.27
C PHE A 64 13.83 1.78 13.61
N GLY A 65 15.16 1.71 13.77
CA GLY A 65 15.76 0.96 14.86
C GLY A 65 15.53 -0.55 14.69
N VAL A 66 14.83 -1.17 15.63
CA VAL A 66 14.67 -2.64 15.67
C VAL A 66 13.32 -3.14 15.16
N ARG A 67 12.36 -2.25 14.85
CA ARG A 67 10.95 -2.64 14.66
C ARG A 67 10.31 -1.95 13.46
N SER A 68 9.52 -2.69 12.71
CA SER A 68 8.64 -2.22 11.63
C SER A 68 7.16 -2.45 11.96
N TRP A 69 6.26 -1.93 11.13
CA TRP A 69 4.83 -2.26 11.21
C TRP A 69 4.59 -3.76 11.05
N ARG A 70 5.32 -4.38 10.11
CA ARG A 70 5.29 -5.83 9.90
C ARG A 70 5.67 -6.61 11.15
N ASP A 71 6.72 -6.18 11.89
CA ASP A 71 7.14 -6.82 13.13
C ASP A 71 6.02 -6.74 14.19
N ALA A 72 5.39 -5.57 14.35
CA ALA A 72 4.28 -5.38 15.27
C ALA A 72 3.08 -6.29 14.97
N LEU A 73 2.75 -6.46 13.69
CA LEU A 73 1.70 -7.37 13.26
C LEU A 73 2.06 -8.84 13.53
N CYS A 74 3.32 -9.25 13.29
CA CYS A 74 3.79 -10.60 13.59
C CYS A 74 3.75 -10.90 15.09
N GLU A 75 4.14 -9.94 15.93
CA GLU A 75 4.06 -10.04 17.40
C GLU A 75 2.60 -10.18 17.88
N ALA A 76 1.66 -9.55 17.18
CA ALA A 76 0.23 -9.69 17.42
C ALA A 76 -0.39 -11.01 16.89
N GLY A 77 0.42 -11.90 16.31
CA GLY A 77 0.00 -13.23 15.89
C GLY A 77 -0.43 -13.35 14.42
N PHE A 78 -0.06 -12.40 13.57
CA PHE A 78 -0.35 -12.45 12.15
C PHE A 78 0.82 -13.01 11.33
N ASP A 79 0.53 -13.81 10.31
CA ASP A 79 1.41 -14.07 9.17
C ASP A 79 1.33 -12.87 8.22
N VAL A 80 2.43 -12.16 8.03
CA VAL A 80 2.42 -10.88 7.28
C VAL A 80 3.10 -11.03 5.94
N TRP A 81 2.34 -10.77 4.89
CA TRP A 81 2.78 -10.77 3.50
C TRP A 81 2.81 -9.34 2.96
N GLY A 82 3.80 -9.05 2.13
CA GLY A 82 3.85 -7.89 1.27
C GLY A 82 4.23 -8.35 -0.13
N PHE A 83 3.76 -7.67 -1.15
CA PHE A 83 4.22 -7.89 -2.51
C PHE A 83 4.53 -6.56 -3.18
N ASP A 84 5.32 -6.62 -4.22
CA ASP A 84 5.62 -5.47 -5.04
C ASP A 84 4.86 -5.62 -6.36
N LEU A 85 4.14 -4.57 -6.77
CA LEU A 85 3.48 -4.51 -8.07
C LEU A 85 4.52 -4.45 -9.20
N TYR A 86 4.14 -4.83 -10.42
CA TYR A 86 5.01 -4.65 -11.59
C TYR A 86 5.51 -3.22 -11.71
N GLY A 87 6.79 -3.08 -12.01
CA GLY A 87 7.45 -1.78 -12.08
C GLY A 87 7.98 -1.25 -10.74
N PHE A 88 7.70 -1.94 -9.62
CA PHE A 88 8.15 -1.57 -8.28
C PHE A 88 9.01 -2.64 -7.64
N GLY A 89 9.91 -2.23 -6.75
CA GLY A 89 10.67 -3.11 -5.88
C GLY A 89 11.38 -4.22 -6.62
N PHE A 90 11.12 -5.45 -6.20
CA PHE A 90 11.76 -6.66 -6.74
C PHE A 90 10.88 -7.45 -7.72
N SER A 91 9.66 -7.01 -7.99
CA SER A 91 8.85 -7.51 -9.12
C SER A 91 9.44 -7.10 -10.46
N ASP A 92 9.10 -7.85 -11.51
CA ASP A 92 9.56 -7.51 -12.85
C ASP A 92 9.04 -6.13 -13.30
N ARG A 93 9.81 -5.52 -14.18
CA ARG A 93 9.46 -4.23 -14.79
C ARG A 93 8.60 -4.48 -16.03
N TYR A 94 7.68 -3.57 -16.31
CA TYR A 94 7.02 -3.53 -17.61
C TYR A 94 8.07 -3.31 -18.70
N PRO A 95 8.07 -4.06 -19.82
CA PRO A 95 9.01 -3.81 -20.94
C PRO A 95 8.96 -2.38 -21.45
N GLU A 96 7.79 -1.73 -21.37
CA GLU A 96 7.58 -0.34 -21.76
C GLU A 96 8.36 0.66 -20.88
N MET A 97 8.86 0.24 -19.72
CA MET A 97 9.72 1.08 -18.87
C MET A 97 11.15 1.20 -19.43
N ASP A 98 11.54 0.36 -20.38
CA ASP A 98 12.83 0.46 -21.08
C ASP A 98 12.76 1.42 -22.30
N GLU A 99 11.57 1.91 -22.63
CA GLU A 99 11.33 2.88 -23.70
C GLU A 99 11.16 4.30 -23.14
N GLU A 100 11.14 5.30 -24.03
CA GLU A 100 10.86 6.70 -23.65
C GLU A 100 9.47 6.82 -23.02
N PRO A 101 9.34 7.58 -21.91
CA PRO A 101 8.11 7.58 -21.08
C PRO A 101 6.86 8.05 -21.84
N ASP A 102 7.02 8.92 -22.83
CA ASP A 102 5.89 9.47 -23.60
C ASP A 102 5.38 8.55 -24.71
N ARG A 103 6.02 7.39 -24.93
CA ARG A 103 5.59 6.44 -25.96
C ARG A 103 4.39 5.60 -25.55
N HIS A 104 4.16 5.46 -24.26
CA HIS A 104 3.12 4.60 -23.73
C HIS A 104 2.22 5.35 -22.73
N PRO A 105 0.95 4.94 -22.59
CA PRO A 105 0.10 5.46 -21.52
C PRO A 105 0.63 5.08 -20.14
N PRO A 106 0.13 5.74 -19.08
CA PRO A 106 0.51 5.41 -17.71
C PRO A 106 0.38 3.92 -17.39
N LEU A 107 1.46 3.31 -16.88
CA LEU A 107 1.55 1.90 -16.51
C LEU A 107 1.08 1.64 -15.08
N CYS A 108 0.70 0.42 -14.76
CA CYS A 108 0.23 -0.01 -13.45
C CYS A 108 -1.07 0.71 -13.05
N LEU A 109 -2.11 0.59 -13.86
CA LEU A 109 -3.46 1.04 -13.48
C LEU A 109 -4.10 0.08 -12.47
N ALA A 110 -5.10 0.55 -11.72
CA ALA A 110 -5.78 -0.23 -10.69
C ALA A 110 -6.43 -1.51 -11.23
N GLU A 111 -6.82 -1.55 -12.50
CA GLU A 111 -7.34 -2.74 -13.14
C GLU A 111 -6.26 -3.82 -13.26
N ASP A 112 -5.13 -3.50 -13.87
CA ASP A 112 -3.97 -4.39 -13.99
C ASP A 112 -3.42 -4.79 -12.59
N ALA A 113 -3.33 -3.84 -11.66
CA ALA A 113 -2.89 -4.11 -10.30
C ALA A 113 -3.87 -5.01 -9.51
N ALA A 114 -5.18 -4.97 -9.80
CA ALA A 114 -6.15 -5.86 -9.20
C ALA A 114 -6.02 -7.31 -9.71
N GLU A 115 -5.65 -7.51 -10.96
CA GLU A 115 -5.32 -8.83 -11.50
C GLU A 115 -4.04 -9.40 -10.87
N GLN A 116 -3.01 -8.57 -10.69
CA GLN A 116 -1.79 -8.93 -9.97
C GLN A 116 -2.13 -9.33 -8.51
N LEU A 117 -2.94 -8.52 -7.84
CA LEU A 117 -3.41 -8.79 -6.47
C LEU A 117 -4.18 -10.12 -6.40
N TYR A 118 -5.04 -10.42 -7.38
CA TYR A 118 -5.77 -11.69 -7.43
C TYR A 118 -4.82 -12.89 -7.52
N ALA A 119 -3.80 -12.83 -8.39
CA ALA A 119 -2.80 -13.88 -8.49
C ALA A 119 -2.04 -14.09 -7.15
N VAL A 120 -1.65 -12.98 -6.49
CA VAL A 120 -0.99 -12.99 -5.18
C VAL A 120 -1.88 -13.60 -4.10
N VAL A 121 -3.14 -13.16 -4.01
CA VAL A 121 -4.11 -13.68 -3.02
C VAL A 121 -4.31 -15.18 -3.22
N LYS A 122 -4.53 -15.65 -4.45
CA LYS A 122 -4.69 -17.09 -4.74
C LYS A 122 -3.47 -17.90 -4.30
N PHE A 123 -2.26 -17.40 -4.55
CA PHE A 123 -1.04 -18.03 -4.11
C PHE A 123 -0.96 -18.11 -2.58
N ILE A 124 -1.22 -16.99 -1.88
CA ILE A 124 -1.15 -16.93 -0.41
C ILE A 124 -2.18 -17.87 0.23
N LEU A 125 -3.42 -17.86 -0.23
CA LEU A 125 -4.48 -18.72 0.31
C LEU A 125 -4.13 -20.20 0.18
N ALA A 126 -3.63 -20.61 -0.99
CA ALA A 126 -3.17 -21.99 -1.22
C ALA A 126 -1.94 -22.34 -0.39
N HIS A 127 -0.96 -21.44 -0.28
CA HIS A 127 0.27 -21.66 0.48
C HIS A 127 0.03 -21.75 1.99
N GLN A 128 -0.92 -20.98 2.52
CA GLN A 128 -1.25 -20.92 3.94
C GLN A 128 -2.35 -21.91 4.37
N ASP A 129 -3.01 -22.55 3.41
CA ASP A 129 -4.18 -23.40 3.65
C ASP A 129 -5.28 -22.66 4.42
N VAL A 130 -5.66 -21.48 3.90
CA VAL A 130 -6.74 -20.64 4.46
C VAL A 130 -7.70 -20.18 3.35
N GLU A 131 -8.94 -19.93 3.71
CA GLU A 131 -9.99 -19.51 2.76
C GLU A 131 -10.02 -17.99 2.55
N THR A 132 -9.61 -17.22 3.56
CA THR A 132 -9.66 -15.76 3.54
C THR A 132 -8.39 -15.16 4.13
N LEU A 133 -8.11 -13.91 3.77
CA LEU A 133 -7.07 -13.10 4.38
C LEU A 133 -7.57 -11.68 4.66
N SER A 134 -6.88 -10.95 5.53
CA SER A 134 -7.10 -9.52 5.73
C SER A 134 -6.11 -8.71 4.89
N VAL A 135 -6.52 -7.51 4.50
CA VAL A 135 -5.68 -6.61 3.69
C VAL A 135 -5.41 -5.31 4.45
N ILE A 136 -4.19 -4.82 4.36
CA ILE A 136 -3.83 -3.43 4.64
C ILE A 136 -3.43 -2.79 3.32
N SER A 137 -4.07 -1.72 2.92
CA SER A 137 -3.67 -0.93 1.75
C SER A 137 -3.27 0.48 2.13
N HIS A 138 -2.27 1.02 1.45
CA HIS A 138 -1.83 2.40 1.61
C HIS A 138 -2.16 3.23 0.38
N SER A 139 -2.75 4.42 0.58
CA SER A 139 -2.90 5.41 -0.49
C SER A 139 -3.65 4.87 -1.71
N TRP A 140 -3.07 5.07 -2.90
CA TRP A 140 -3.57 4.52 -4.17
C TRP A 140 -3.77 2.99 -4.12
N GLY A 141 -3.02 2.25 -3.30
CA GLY A 141 -3.24 0.81 -3.11
C GLY A 141 -4.67 0.45 -2.70
N SER A 142 -5.45 1.41 -2.18
CA SER A 142 -6.87 1.24 -1.93
C SER A 142 -7.71 1.05 -3.22
N MET A 143 -7.24 1.52 -4.36
CA MET A 143 -7.96 1.40 -5.63
C MET A 143 -7.94 -0.03 -6.20
N PRO A 144 -6.78 -0.68 -6.40
CA PRO A 144 -6.76 -2.08 -6.81
C PRO A 144 -7.40 -3.02 -5.78
N VAL A 145 -7.23 -2.75 -4.46
CA VAL A 145 -7.91 -3.55 -3.44
C VAL A 145 -9.42 -3.36 -3.51
N GLY A 146 -9.92 -2.15 -3.76
CA GLY A 146 -11.35 -1.90 -3.94
C GLY A 146 -11.96 -2.63 -5.13
N ARG A 147 -11.26 -2.68 -6.27
CA ARG A 147 -11.65 -3.49 -7.44
C ARG A 147 -11.69 -4.98 -7.09
N PHE A 148 -10.63 -5.48 -6.47
CA PHE A 148 -10.52 -6.86 -6.03
C PHE A 148 -11.62 -7.24 -5.04
N ALA A 149 -11.88 -6.41 -4.02
CA ALA A 149 -12.90 -6.65 -3.00
C ALA A 149 -14.31 -6.69 -3.57
N GLY A 150 -14.59 -5.87 -4.59
CA GLY A 150 -15.87 -5.89 -5.31
C GLY A 150 -16.06 -7.15 -6.15
N ALA A 151 -14.98 -7.65 -6.78
CA ALA A 151 -15.00 -8.84 -7.64
C ALA A 151 -14.95 -10.16 -6.82
N HIS A 152 -14.24 -10.17 -5.68
CA HIS A 152 -13.95 -11.36 -4.89
C HIS A 152 -14.25 -11.17 -3.39
N PRO A 153 -15.48 -10.75 -3.00
CA PRO A 153 -15.81 -10.39 -1.63
C PRO A 153 -15.62 -11.52 -0.61
N ALA A 154 -15.73 -12.78 -1.04
CA ALA A 154 -15.58 -13.96 -0.19
C ALA A 154 -14.13 -14.24 0.24
N LEU A 155 -13.14 -13.63 -0.40
CA LEU A 155 -11.71 -13.86 -0.11
C LEU A 155 -11.15 -12.89 0.94
N LEU A 156 -11.88 -11.80 1.27
CA LEU A 156 -11.48 -10.80 2.26
C LEU A 156 -12.20 -10.98 3.58
N ASN A 157 -11.40 -11.07 4.66
CA ASN A 157 -11.91 -11.06 6.01
C ASN A 157 -12.12 -9.61 6.54
N ARG A 158 -11.08 -8.76 6.49
CA ARG A 158 -11.09 -7.36 6.94
C ARG A 158 -10.17 -6.52 6.04
N TRP A 159 -10.45 -5.22 5.96
CA TRP A 159 -9.63 -4.31 5.18
C TRP A 159 -9.32 -3.03 5.94
N VAL A 160 -8.02 -2.76 6.19
CA VAL A 160 -7.51 -1.49 6.67
C VAL A 160 -7.10 -0.63 5.48
N LEU A 161 -7.69 0.54 5.36
CA LEU A 161 -7.37 1.57 4.38
C LEU A 161 -6.58 2.67 5.09
N PHE A 162 -5.27 2.67 4.93
CA PHE A 162 -4.41 3.72 5.45
C PHE A 162 -4.22 4.82 4.40
N GLY A 163 -4.63 6.06 4.73
CA GLY A 163 -4.56 7.20 3.83
C GLY A 163 -5.23 6.96 2.45
N PRO A 164 -6.46 6.38 2.37
CA PRO A 164 -7.05 6.00 1.09
C PRO A 164 -7.35 7.21 0.21
N ILE A 165 -7.39 6.99 -1.09
CA ILE A 165 -7.79 8.03 -2.05
C ILE A 165 -9.30 7.99 -2.25
N ALA A 166 -9.93 9.14 -2.07
CA ALA A 166 -11.36 9.34 -2.27
C ALA A 166 -11.69 10.04 -3.58
N LYS A 167 -12.92 9.88 -4.02
CA LYS A 167 -13.46 10.62 -5.16
C LYS A 167 -13.85 12.03 -4.73
N ARG A 168 -13.36 13.04 -5.43
CA ARG A 168 -13.78 14.43 -5.26
C ARG A 168 -14.79 14.85 -6.32
N ARG A 169 -15.54 15.88 -6.03
CA ARG A 169 -16.41 16.55 -7.01
C ARG A 169 -15.75 17.85 -7.45
N PRO A 170 -15.17 17.93 -8.63
CA PRO A 170 -14.55 19.17 -9.10
C PRO A 170 -15.63 20.25 -9.26
N ARG A 171 -15.32 21.47 -8.89
CA ARG A 171 -16.23 22.63 -9.09
C ARG A 171 -16.40 22.97 -10.57
N ARG A 172 -15.41 22.66 -11.39
CA ARG A 172 -15.44 22.76 -12.86
C ARG A 172 -14.84 21.49 -13.43
N TYR A 173 -15.39 20.99 -14.51
CA TYR A 173 -14.81 19.88 -15.23
C TYR A 173 -13.58 20.40 -15.98
N GLU A 174 -12.42 19.90 -15.63
CA GLU A 174 -11.18 20.02 -16.38
C GLU A 174 -10.73 18.61 -16.70
N ALA A 175 -10.35 18.39 -17.96
CA ALA A 175 -9.81 17.08 -18.32
C ALA A 175 -8.50 16.85 -17.55
N PRO A 176 -8.32 15.68 -16.92
CA PRO A 176 -7.06 15.37 -16.25
C PRO A 176 -5.91 15.42 -17.26
N PRO A 177 -4.72 15.89 -16.85
CA PRO A 177 -3.56 15.95 -17.75
C PRO A 177 -3.19 14.54 -18.23
N ALA A 178 -2.75 14.45 -19.48
CA ALA A 178 -2.11 13.24 -19.98
C ALA A 178 -0.75 13.08 -19.27
N LEU A 179 -0.50 11.90 -18.73
CA LEU A 179 0.75 11.57 -18.04
C LEU A 179 1.52 10.51 -18.84
N PRO A 180 2.85 10.52 -18.80
CA PRO A 180 3.67 9.49 -19.41
C PRO A 180 3.55 8.13 -18.69
N ALA A 181 4.17 7.11 -19.24
CA ALA A 181 4.14 5.73 -18.73
C ALA A 181 4.76 5.62 -17.32
N TRP A 182 5.89 6.32 -17.12
CA TRP A 182 6.69 6.27 -15.92
C TRP A 182 7.44 7.59 -15.70
N ARG A 183 8.00 7.77 -14.50
CA ARG A 183 8.88 8.90 -14.16
C ARG A 183 10.04 8.44 -13.29
N LEU A 184 11.06 9.28 -13.19
CA LEU A 184 12.11 9.18 -12.18
C LEU A 184 11.71 9.98 -10.95
N VAL A 185 12.00 9.45 -9.76
CA VAL A 185 11.71 10.08 -8.48
C VAL A 185 12.99 10.08 -7.65
N SER A 186 13.52 11.26 -7.38
CA SER A 186 14.77 11.46 -6.61
C SER A 186 14.52 11.39 -5.10
N ILE A 187 15.61 11.42 -4.33
CA ILE A 187 15.55 11.54 -2.87
C ILE A 187 14.99 12.90 -2.44
N GLU A 188 15.34 13.95 -3.17
CA GLU A 188 14.82 15.30 -2.93
C GLU A 188 13.30 15.36 -3.14
N ASP A 189 12.80 14.75 -4.20
CA ASP A 189 11.34 14.64 -4.43
C ASP A 189 10.64 13.92 -3.28
N GLN A 190 11.28 12.87 -2.72
CA GLN A 190 10.71 12.15 -1.59
C GLN A 190 10.78 12.96 -0.29
N LEU A 191 11.88 13.70 -0.05
CA LEU A 191 12.00 14.54 1.13
C LEU A 191 10.87 15.57 1.21
N LEU A 192 10.50 16.19 0.09
CA LEU A 192 9.39 17.13 0.02
C LEU A 192 8.09 16.53 0.55
N ARG A 193 7.82 15.27 0.24
CA ARG A 193 6.60 14.56 0.69
C ARG A 193 6.56 14.31 2.20
N PHE A 194 7.69 14.28 2.90
CA PHE A 194 7.73 14.17 4.36
C PHE A 194 7.56 15.51 5.07
N ILE A 195 7.61 16.62 4.34
CA ILE A 195 7.54 17.96 4.94
C ILE A 195 6.36 18.80 4.45
N GLU A 196 5.82 18.53 3.25
CA GLU A 196 4.82 19.39 2.59
C GLU A 196 3.51 19.55 3.37
N ASP A 197 3.10 18.51 4.10
CA ASP A 197 1.86 18.51 4.89
C ASP A 197 2.09 18.86 6.37
N VAL A 198 3.33 19.03 6.81
CA VAL A 198 3.65 19.36 8.20
C VAL A 198 3.45 20.87 8.44
N PRO A 199 2.65 21.29 9.42
CA PRO A 199 2.48 22.70 9.73
C PRO A 199 3.82 23.38 10.07
N GLU A 200 4.04 24.60 9.59
CA GLU A 200 5.31 25.34 9.66
C GLU A 200 5.92 25.45 11.09
N HIS A 201 5.05 25.50 12.11
CA HIS A 201 5.46 25.66 13.53
C HIS A 201 5.61 24.32 14.27
N GLU A 202 5.32 23.18 13.61
CA GLU A 202 5.44 21.86 14.19
C GLU A 202 6.81 21.25 13.94
N PRO A 203 7.32 20.39 14.84
CA PRO A 203 8.58 19.70 14.62
C PRO A 203 8.46 18.68 13.46
N PRO A 204 9.60 18.35 12.80
CA PRO A 204 9.61 17.33 11.77
C PRO A 204 9.03 16.00 12.24
N VAL A 205 8.24 15.36 11.40
CA VAL A 205 7.61 14.05 11.67
C VAL A 205 8.57 12.87 11.52
N LEU A 206 9.71 13.11 10.87
CA LEU A 206 10.80 12.14 10.69
C LEU A 206 12.12 12.86 10.90
N SER A 207 13.05 12.26 11.65
CA SER A 207 14.37 12.84 11.86
C SER A 207 15.21 12.74 10.57
N GLN A 208 16.14 13.68 10.40
CA GLN A 208 17.06 13.65 9.26
C GLN A 208 17.88 12.35 9.18
N ALA A 209 18.27 11.80 10.32
CA ALA A 209 19.01 10.54 10.39
C ALA A 209 18.15 9.34 9.95
N GLU A 210 16.90 9.27 10.41
CA GLU A 210 15.97 8.22 9.97
C GLU A 210 15.65 8.35 8.48
N PHE A 211 15.41 9.58 7.99
CA PHE A 211 15.21 9.83 6.57
C PHE A 211 16.40 9.36 5.72
N ALA A 212 17.64 9.67 6.13
CA ALA A 212 18.83 9.24 5.39
C ALA A 212 18.92 7.71 5.27
N VAL A 213 18.63 6.98 6.35
CA VAL A 213 18.60 5.51 6.33
C VAL A 213 17.49 4.98 5.40
N TRP A 214 16.30 5.57 5.47
CA TRP A 214 15.20 5.21 4.60
C TRP A 214 15.49 5.51 3.13
N ALA A 215 16.12 6.65 2.84
CA ALA A 215 16.47 7.07 1.49
C ALA A 215 17.42 6.08 0.79
N GLU A 216 18.41 5.55 1.50
CA GLU A 216 19.29 4.50 0.97
C GLU A 216 18.50 3.22 0.63
N ALA A 217 17.60 2.79 1.53
CA ALA A 217 16.73 1.64 1.28
C ALA A 217 15.76 1.88 0.11
N TYR A 218 15.30 3.13 -0.07
CA TYR A 218 14.47 3.51 -1.22
C TYR A 218 15.22 3.38 -2.54
N LEU A 219 16.47 3.86 -2.62
CA LEU A 219 17.31 3.67 -3.80
C LEU A 219 17.58 2.18 -4.07
N ASP A 220 17.77 1.36 -3.03
CA ASP A 220 18.00 -0.09 -3.17
C ASP A 220 16.77 -0.83 -3.73
N SER A 221 15.59 -0.21 -3.74
CA SER A 221 14.39 -0.78 -4.34
C SER A 221 14.38 -0.77 -5.88
N ASP A 222 15.31 -0.06 -6.50
CA ASP A 222 15.52 -0.07 -7.96
C ASP A 222 17.02 -0.28 -8.25
N PRO A 223 17.42 -1.40 -8.87
CA PRO A 223 18.83 -1.74 -9.10
C PRO A 223 19.59 -0.74 -9.97
N GLU A 224 18.89 0.06 -10.75
CA GLU A 224 19.49 1.08 -11.61
C GLU A 224 19.47 2.49 -10.99
N SER A 225 18.91 2.65 -9.80
CA SER A 225 18.69 3.96 -9.18
C SER A 225 19.94 4.81 -9.09
N ARG A 226 21.06 4.19 -8.71
CA ARG A 226 22.37 4.86 -8.53
C ARG A 226 23.16 5.06 -9.84
N THR A 227 22.71 4.50 -10.96
CA THR A 227 23.32 4.77 -12.27
C THR A 227 22.81 6.08 -12.88
N ARG A 228 21.75 6.64 -12.33
CA ARG A 228 21.12 7.89 -12.78
C ARG A 228 21.71 9.10 -12.02
N ASN A 229 21.62 10.25 -12.64
CA ASN A 229 22.06 11.52 -12.04
C ASN A 229 20.95 12.59 -12.16
N PRO A 230 20.30 13.02 -11.05
CA PRO A 230 20.49 12.49 -9.69
C PRO A 230 20.03 11.03 -9.54
N ALA A 231 20.56 10.34 -8.52
CA ALA A 231 20.11 8.99 -8.19
C ALA A 231 18.60 8.98 -7.96
N SER A 232 17.87 8.09 -8.64
CA SER A 232 16.42 8.14 -8.69
C SER A 232 15.80 6.77 -8.99
N VAL A 233 14.62 6.52 -8.45
CA VAL A 233 13.84 5.30 -8.68
C VAL A 233 12.87 5.52 -9.84
N LYS A 234 12.85 4.58 -10.80
CA LYS A 234 11.90 4.59 -11.90
C LYS A 234 10.55 4.05 -11.43
N THR A 235 9.49 4.84 -11.57
CA THR A 235 8.17 4.58 -10.99
C THR A 235 7.07 4.69 -12.04
N PRO A 236 6.20 3.66 -12.23
CA PRO A 236 5.00 3.76 -13.06
C PRO A 236 4.10 4.92 -12.67
N LEU A 237 3.48 5.60 -13.64
CA LEU A 237 2.61 6.76 -13.40
C LEU A 237 1.11 6.45 -13.43
N GLY A 238 0.70 5.22 -13.68
CA GLY A 238 -0.70 4.80 -13.57
C GLY A 238 -1.34 5.13 -12.22
N PRO A 239 -0.67 4.82 -11.09
CA PRO A 239 -1.14 5.19 -9.77
C PRO A 239 -1.44 6.68 -9.62
N TYR A 240 -0.52 7.53 -10.04
CA TYR A 240 -0.69 8.98 -9.94
C TYR A 240 -1.79 9.50 -10.90
N SER A 241 -1.86 8.95 -12.11
CA SER A 241 -2.90 9.26 -13.09
C SER A 241 -4.31 8.97 -12.54
N GLU A 242 -4.49 7.87 -11.81
CA GLU A 242 -5.79 7.51 -11.24
C GLU A 242 -6.14 8.32 -9.98
N ILE A 243 -5.15 8.74 -9.18
CA ILE A 243 -5.35 9.70 -8.10
C ILE A 243 -5.94 11.00 -8.67
N ILE A 244 -5.32 11.54 -9.73
CA ILE A 244 -5.84 12.73 -10.42
C ILE A 244 -7.25 12.50 -10.95
N LYS A 245 -7.51 11.36 -11.61
CA LYS A 245 -8.86 11.01 -12.10
C LYS A 245 -9.88 10.92 -10.97
N ALA A 246 -9.51 10.38 -9.80
CA ALA A 246 -10.39 10.32 -8.64
C ALA A 246 -10.74 11.73 -8.15
N TRP A 247 -9.80 12.64 -8.11
CA TRP A 247 -10.04 14.05 -7.77
C TRP A 247 -10.87 14.78 -8.84
N HIS A 248 -10.94 14.25 -10.06
CA HIS A 248 -11.83 14.70 -11.13
C HIS A 248 -13.15 13.89 -11.20
N GLY A 249 -13.47 13.12 -10.18
CA GLY A 249 -14.77 12.45 -10.06
C GLY A 249 -14.82 11.02 -10.57
N VAL A 250 -13.70 10.40 -10.94
CA VAL A 250 -13.63 9.04 -11.49
C VAL A 250 -12.83 8.13 -10.57
N LEU A 251 -13.51 7.36 -9.73
CA LEU A 251 -12.88 6.31 -8.91
C LEU A 251 -12.95 4.99 -9.67
N PRO A 252 -11.85 4.18 -9.73
CA PRO A 252 -11.81 2.96 -10.55
C PRO A 252 -12.53 1.77 -9.92
N TYR A 253 -13.22 1.93 -8.77
CA TYR A 253 -14.01 0.90 -8.12
C TYR A 253 -15.29 1.50 -7.49
N ASP A 254 -16.26 0.65 -7.18
CA ASP A 254 -17.45 1.02 -6.42
C ASP A 254 -17.29 0.63 -4.94
N PRO A 255 -17.16 1.60 -4.01
CA PRO A 255 -17.08 1.30 -2.58
C PRO A 255 -18.29 0.52 -2.04
N ALA A 256 -19.47 0.68 -2.65
CA ALA A 256 -20.68 -0.06 -2.26
C ALA A 256 -20.62 -1.56 -2.61
N ALA A 257 -19.67 -2.00 -3.45
CA ALA A 257 -19.46 -3.42 -3.72
C ALA A 257 -18.71 -4.16 -2.61
N VAL A 258 -18.03 -3.45 -1.70
CA VAL A 258 -17.24 -4.04 -0.61
C VAL A 258 -18.15 -4.59 0.49
N ARG A 259 -17.88 -5.83 0.92
CA ARG A 259 -18.71 -6.61 1.85
C ARG A 259 -18.02 -6.97 3.16
N CYS A 260 -16.72 -6.74 3.29
CA CYS A 260 -15.98 -7.00 4.54
C CYS A 260 -16.00 -5.76 5.47
N PRO A 261 -15.75 -5.93 6.79
CA PRO A 261 -15.47 -4.83 7.68
C PRO A 261 -14.30 -3.97 7.19
N VAL A 262 -14.39 -2.64 7.34
CA VAL A 262 -13.37 -1.69 6.91
C VAL A 262 -12.99 -0.70 8.00
N ALA A 263 -11.70 -0.34 8.08
CA ALA A 263 -11.20 0.77 8.90
C ALA A 263 -10.41 1.74 8.02
N PHE A 264 -10.85 2.99 8.01
CA PHE A 264 -10.09 4.11 7.44
C PHE A 264 -9.18 4.66 8.54
N ILE A 265 -7.87 4.66 8.32
CA ILE A 265 -6.91 5.25 9.25
C ILE A 265 -6.15 6.33 8.49
N ARG A 266 -6.12 7.54 9.03
CA ARG A 266 -5.53 8.71 8.36
C ARG A 266 -4.85 9.64 9.34
N GLY A 267 -3.88 10.38 8.86
CA GLY A 267 -3.23 11.43 9.64
C GLY A 267 -4.08 12.70 9.72
N GLU A 268 -3.91 13.46 10.78
CA GLU A 268 -4.52 14.77 10.94
C GLU A 268 -4.06 15.76 9.85
N TRP A 269 -2.81 15.64 9.46
CA TRP A 269 -2.15 16.48 8.45
C TRP A 269 -2.10 15.85 7.06
N ASP A 270 -2.82 14.75 6.83
CA ASP A 270 -2.88 14.09 5.52
C ASP A 270 -3.71 14.95 4.53
N GLY A 271 -3.04 15.75 3.71
CA GLY A 271 -3.65 16.62 2.69
C GLY A 271 -4.30 15.85 1.54
N LEU A 272 -3.99 14.56 1.38
CA LEU A 272 -4.57 13.74 0.31
C LEU A 272 -5.97 13.21 0.68
N ILE A 273 -6.30 13.12 1.98
CA ILE A 273 -7.64 12.71 2.45
C ILE A 273 -8.18 13.65 3.55
N PRO A 274 -8.62 14.87 3.21
CA PRO A 274 -9.26 15.77 4.14
C PRO A 274 -10.57 15.20 4.69
N ASP A 275 -11.12 15.80 5.75
CA ASP A 275 -12.31 15.31 6.45
C ASP A 275 -13.54 15.14 5.53
N GLU A 276 -13.70 15.98 4.52
CA GLU A 276 -14.78 15.88 3.54
C GLU A 276 -14.65 14.59 2.70
N ASP A 277 -13.44 14.28 2.24
CA ASP A 277 -13.14 13.09 1.45
C ASP A 277 -13.36 11.83 2.30
N ALA A 278 -12.89 11.83 3.55
CA ALA A 278 -13.05 10.71 4.47
C ALA A 278 -14.53 10.44 4.78
N ARG A 279 -15.32 11.49 5.01
CA ARG A 279 -16.77 11.38 5.23
C ARG A 279 -17.47 10.78 4.03
N TRP A 280 -17.17 11.29 2.83
CA TRP A 280 -17.73 10.75 1.60
C TRP A 280 -17.42 9.25 1.45
N LEU A 281 -16.16 8.87 1.68
CA LEU A 281 -15.71 7.49 1.53
C LEU A 281 -16.40 6.58 2.56
N PHE A 282 -16.50 7.02 3.82
CA PHE A 282 -17.20 6.29 4.88
C PHE A 282 -18.67 6.01 4.53
N GLU A 283 -19.36 6.99 3.95
CA GLU A 283 -20.75 6.83 3.49
C GLU A 283 -20.85 5.89 2.29
N ALA A 284 -19.90 5.99 1.35
CA ALA A 284 -19.89 5.22 0.11
C ALA A 284 -19.73 3.70 0.34
N PHE A 285 -19.02 3.28 1.40
CA PHE A 285 -18.92 1.86 1.80
C PHE A 285 -20.24 1.35 2.44
N SER A 286 -21.35 1.54 1.76
CA SER A 286 -22.70 1.34 2.31
C SER A 286 -23.07 -0.10 2.63
N ARG A 287 -22.35 -1.08 2.09
CA ARG A 287 -22.59 -2.52 2.33
C ARG A 287 -21.54 -3.18 3.22
N SER A 288 -20.58 -2.44 3.72
CA SER A 288 -19.65 -2.93 4.73
C SER A 288 -20.40 -3.15 6.05
N PRO A 289 -20.27 -4.32 6.69
CA PRO A 289 -20.99 -4.63 7.93
C PRO A 289 -20.49 -3.82 9.15
N SER A 290 -19.26 -3.35 9.12
CA SER A 290 -18.66 -2.51 10.16
C SER A 290 -17.68 -1.53 9.53
N LYS A 291 -17.74 -0.25 9.95
CA LYS A 291 -16.89 0.81 9.44
C LYS A 291 -16.32 1.64 10.60
N ARG A 292 -15.03 1.97 10.50
CA ARG A 292 -14.36 2.92 11.40
C ARG A 292 -13.67 4.00 10.60
N ASP A 293 -13.70 5.26 11.07
CA ASP A 293 -12.83 6.36 10.61
C ASP A 293 -11.98 6.81 11.80
N ILE A 294 -10.67 6.61 11.71
CA ILE A 294 -9.70 6.87 12.76
C ILE A 294 -8.73 7.93 12.26
N LYS A 295 -8.79 9.12 12.89
CA LYS A 295 -7.89 10.23 12.59
C LYS A 295 -6.84 10.34 13.69
N ILE A 296 -5.56 10.19 13.33
CA ILE A 296 -4.43 10.22 14.25
C ILE A 296 -3.76 11.59 14.17
N SER A 297 -3.60 12.24 15.33
CA SER A 297 -2.95 13.55 15.41
C SER A 297 -1.49 13.50 14.95
N ARG A 298 -1.03 14.60 14.36
CA ARG A 298 0.37 14.82 13.95
C ARG A 298 0.91 13.81 12.93
N GLY A 299 0.06 13.10 12.23
CA GLY A 299 0.44 12.19 11.14
C GLY A 299 0.15 12.82 9.80
N THR A 300 1.04 12.64 8.81
CA THR A 300 0.81 12.99 7.41
C THR A 300 0.36 11.76 6.62
N HIS A 301 0.33 11.86 5.30
CA HIS A 301 0.07 10.73 4.41
C HIS A 301 1.10 9.59 4.53
N LEU A 302 2.29 9.89 5.05
CA LEU A 302 3.39 8.94 5.23
C LEU A 302 3.55 8.47 6.67
N MET A 303 2.53 8.61 7.52
CA MET A 303 2.55 8.33 8.96
C MET A 303 3.13 6.95 9.32
N HIS A 304 3.06 5.97 8.45
CA HIS A 304 3.66 4.64 8.68
C HIS A 304 5.20 4.66 8.79
N LEU A 305 5.83 5.73 8.32
CA LEU A 305 7.28 5.99 8.39
C LEU A 305 7.64 7.10 9.38
N GLU A 306 6.66 7.73 10.02
CA GLU A 306 6.82 8.92 10.87
C GLU A 306 6.81 8.59 12.37
N THR A 307 6.96 9.63 13.19
CA THR A 307 6.95 9.51 14.65
C THR A 307 5.66 8.88 15.17
N MET A 308 4.51 9.14 14.53
CA MET A 308 3.21 8.61 14.94
C MET A 308 2.91 7.19 14.42
N ARG A 309 3.85 6.53 13.73
CA ARG A 309 3.73 5.14 13.26
C ARG A 309 3.23 4.14 14.31
N PRO A 310 3.62 4.22 15.62
CA PRO A 310 3.11 3.27 16.60
C PRO A 310 1.60 3.37 16.85
N ALA A 311 1.00 4.57 16.74
CA ALA A 311 -0.44 4.74 16.85
C ALA A 311 -1.16 4.08 15.67
N LEU A 312 -0.67 4.27 14.44
CA LEU A 312 -1.19 3.57 13.26
C LEU A 312 -1.11 2.03 13.43
N TRP A 313 0.01 1.50 13.94
CA TRP A 313 0.17 0.07 14.18
C TRP A 313 -0.86 -0.44 15.19
N HIS A 314 -1.03 0.27 16.29
CA HIS A 314 -1.99 -0.10 17.35
C HIS A 314 -3.42 -0.15 16.80
N GLU A 315 -3.87 0.91 16.14
CA GLU A 315 -5.23 0.99 15.60
C GLU A 315 -5.51 -0.07 14.53
N SER A 316 -4.54 -0.32 13.64
CA SER A 316 -4.67 -1.35 12.62
C SER A 316 -4.73 -2.75 13.22
N ILE A 317 -3.89 -3.06 14.22
CA ILE A 317 -3.87 -4.35 14.92
C ILE A 317 -5.18 -4.58 15.67
N SER A 318 -5.65 -3.59 16.44
CA SER A 318 -6.92 -3.66 17.19
C SER A 318 -8.09 -3.98 16.25
N PHE A 319 -8.19 -3.28 15.13
CA PHE A 319 -9.23 -3.56 14.16
C PHE A 319 -9.10 -4.96 13.51
N LEU A 320 -7.90 -5.38 13.16
CA LEU A 320 -7.64 -6.67 12.51
C LEU A 320 -7.86 -7.87 13.42
N LEU A 321 -7.65 -7.72 14.74
CA LEU A 321 -7.97 -8.73 15.73
C LEU A 321 -9.47 -8.95 15.93
N GLY A 322 -10.30 -7.97 15.58
CA GLY A 322 -11.74 -8.06 15.70
C GLY A 322 -12.31 -7.78 17.07
N ASP A 323 -11.55 -7.12 17.94
CA ASP A 323 -11.93 -6.82 19.34
C ASP A 323 -13.19 -5.93 19.45
N ASP A 324 -13.58 -5.31 18.36
CA ASP A 324 -14.73 -4.41 18.23
C ASP A 324 -16.09 -5.09 18.08
N ILE A 325 -16.13 -6.40 17.76
CA ILE A 325 -17.38 -7.13 17.48
C ILE A 325 -17.66 -8.20 18.56
N ALA A 326 -16.76 -8.38 19.52
CA ALA A 326 -16.98 -9.28 20.64
C ALA A 326 -18.17 -8.80 21.49
N GLY A 327 -19.35 -9.39 21.24
CA GLY A 327 -20.60 -9.08 21.98
C GLY A 327 -21.74 -8.48 21.16
N ILE A 328 -21.54 -8.18 19.88
CA ILE A 328 -22.65 -7.82 18.96
C ILE A 328 -23.10 -9.09 18.26
N PRO A 329 -24.35 -9.57 18.49
CA PRO A 329 -24.88 -10.70 17.71
C PRO A 329 -24.90 -10.33 16.24
N ASN A 330 -24.44 -11.25 15.38
CA ASN A 330 -24.64 -11.10 13.93
C ASN A 330 -26.16 -10.99 13.66
N PRO A 331 -26.59 -10.01 12.85
CA PRO A 331 -28.01 -9.85 12.49
C PRO A 331 -28.56 -11.05 11.71
#